data_8878b81c8f5b55452ee3757f62fb6a6c
#
_entry.id   8878b81c8f5b55452ee3757f62fb6a6c
#
_cell.length_a   1.000
_cell.length_b   1.000
_cell.length_c   1.000
_cell.angle_alpha   90.00
_cell.angle_beta   90.00
_cell.angle_gamma   90.00
#
_symmetry.space_group_name_H-M   'P 1'
#
loop_
_entity.id
_entity.type
_entity.pdbx_description
1 polymer ?
#
loop_
_entity_poly.entity_id
_entity_poly.type
_entity_poly.pdbx_seq_one_letter_code
_entity_poly.pdbx_strand_id
1 'polypeptide(L)'
;MASAFKLTVETGPHDRSYCPVSVDLPVSYKESKGVVLKDTKARKEIPCQVTPSGKGITVTWLATGLKAGQTQKLTAKPVAQPQGTDKVVVEDKPEDAVVDVSVLGKPFTAYNYGHNWVRPFLYPVLGPGDVQVTRNWPISDHVKDEEKDHPHHKSIWVAYGECGSGKVDNWAEEPGHGWQRHVGFMKRMSGPVFGQIVAKN
;
A
#
# COMPACT_ATOMS: atom_id res chain seq x y z
N MET A 1 -20.44 -5.79 -24.52
CA MET A 1 -19.98 -5.01 -23.35
C MET A 1 -20.78 -5.46 -22.15
N ALA A 2 -20.13 -5.70 -20.99
CA ALA A 2 -20.83 -6.06 -19.75
C ALA A 2 -21.75 -4.90 -19.30
N SER A 3 -22.91 -5.23 -18.76
CA SER A 3 -23.86 -4.25 -18.22
C SER A 3 -23.31 -3.60 -16.95
N ALA A 4 -23.82 -2.41 -16.60
CA ALA A 4 -23.43 -1.76 -15.35
C ALA A 4 -23.83 -2.62 -14.12
N PHE A 5 -22.93 -2.77 -13.18
CA PHE A 5 -23.15 -3.49 -11.93
C PHE A 5 -23.60 -2.52 -10.84
N LYS A 6 -24.63 -2.89 -10.07
CA LYS A 6 -25.15 -2.07 -8.96
C LYS A 6 -24.51 -2.52 -7.65
N LEU A 7 -24.05 -1.57 -6.86
CA LEU A 7 -23.42 -1.79 -5.56
C LEU A 7 -24.19 -1.01 -4.49
N THR A 8 -24.21 -1.57 -3.29
CA THR A 8 -24.71 -0.91 -2.08
C THR A 8 -23.63 -0.98 -1.03
N VAL A 9 -23.28 0.17 -0.47
CA VAL A 9 -22.32 0.30 0.64
C VAL A 9 -23.07 0.74 1.87
N GLU A 10 -23.00 -0.06 2.92
CA GLU A 10 -23.55 0.25 4.23
C GLU A 10 -22.42 0.64 5.17
N THR A 11 -22.53 1.82 5.80
CA THR A 11 -21.46 2.36 6.63
C THR A 11 -21.32 1.68 8.00
N GLY A 12 -22.38 0.96 8.43
CA GLY A 12 -22.43 0.42 9.78
C GLY A 12 -22.53 1.53 10.85
N PRO A 13 -22.14 1.28 12.10
CA PRO A 13 -22.34 2.19 13.22
C PRO A 13 -21.34 3.35 13.30
N HIS A 14 -20.42 3.50 12.35
CA HIS A 14 -19.36 4.52 12.40
C HIS A 14 -19.32 5.37 11.14
N ASP A 15 -18.92 6.63 11.30
CA ASP A 15 -18.57 7.53 10.20
C ASP A 15 -17.39 6.97 9.40
N ARG A 16 -17.40 7.16 8.07
CA ARG A 16 -16.32 6.72 7.19
C ARG A 16 -15.69 7.93 6.50
N SER A 17 -14.44 8.16 6.86
CA SER A 17 -13.59 9.18 6.23
C SER A 17 -12.35 8.48 5.69
N TYR A 18 -12.15 8.52 4.36
CA TYR A 18 -11.02 7.86 3.70
C TYR A 18 -10.91 6.35 3.98
N CYS A 19 -12.06 5.68 4.07
CA CYS A 19 -12.10 4.24 4.32
C CYS A 19 -11.94 3.48 2.98
N PRO A 20 -10.92 2.64 2.80
CA PRO A 20 -10.81 1.81 1.60
C PRO A 20 -11.93 0.75 1.59
N VAL A 21 -12.59 0.67 0.45
CA VAL A 21 -13.65 -0.32 0.18
C VAL A 21 -13.28 -1.05 -1.10
N SER A 22 -13.39 -2.36 -1.10
CA SER A 22 -13.13 -3.21 -2.26
C SER A 22 -14.30 -4.14 -2.53
N VAL A 23 -14.53 -4.44 -3.79
CA VAL A 23 -15.52 -5.41 -4.24
C VAL A 23 -15.01 -6.18 -5.45
N ASP A 24 -15.25 -7.48 -5.46
CA ASP A 24 -14.99 -8.31 -6.62
C ASP A 24 -16.17 -8.24 -7.59
N LEU A 25 -15.89 -7.89 -8.82
CA LEU A 25 -16.85 -7.95 -9.93
C LEU A 25 -16.67 -9.27 -10.70
N PRO A 26 -17.79 -9.83 -11.22
CA PRO A 26 -17.79 -11.16 -11.82
C PRO A 26 -16.92 -11.28 -13.07
N VAL A 27 -16.70 -12.51 -13.51
CA VAL A 27 -15.83 -12.89 -14.63
C VAL A 27 -16.17 -12.18 -15.94
N SER A 28 -17.42 -11.76 -16.11
CA SER A 28 -17.85 -10.92 -17.26
C SER A 28 -17.11 -9.58 -17.34
N TYR A 29 -16.44 -9.17 -16.28
CA TYR A 29 -15.62 -7.95 -16.20
C TYR A 29 -14.13 -8.20 -16.38
N LYS A 30 -13.68 -9.45 -16.53
CA LYS A 30 -12.27 -9.85 -16.50
C LYS A 30 -11.38 -9.08 -17.49
N GLU A 31 -11.93 -8.74 -18.65
CA GLU A 31 -11.19 -8.00 -19.70
C GLU A 31 -11.23 -6.47 -19.51
N SER A 32 -11.90 -5.98 -18.47
CA SER A 32 -12.02 -4.55 -18.20
C SER A 32 -10.72 -4.03 -17.58
N LYS A 33 -10.12 -3.02 -18.19
CA LYS A 33 -8.92 -2.34 -17.69
C LYS A 33 -9.26 -1.22 -16.72
N GLY A 34 -10.50 -0.77 -16.69
CA GLY A 34 -10.99 0.26 -15.79
C GLY A 34 -12.49 0.12 -15.52
N VAL A 35 -12.93 0.87 -14.54
CA VAL A 35 -14.34 0.98 -14.15
C VAL A 35 -14.68 2.44 -13.89
N VAL A 36 -15.76 2.93 -14.46
CA VAL A 36 -16.39 4.18 -14.02
C VAL A 36 -17.31 3.84 -12.86
N LEU A 37 -16.90 4.22 -11.66
CA LEU A 37 -17.69 4.07 -10.43
C LEU A 37 -18.46 5.38 -10.18
N LYS A 38 -19.79 5.32 -10.09
CA LYS A 38 -20.63 6.50 -9.97
C LYS A 38 -21.60 6.39 -8.80
N ASP A 39 -21.66 7.42 -7.97
CA ASP A 39 -22.72 7.59 -6.98
C ASP A 39 -24.03 7.92 -7.68
N THR A 40 -25.06 7.11 -7.45
CA THR A 40 -26.35 7.24 -8.13
C THR A 40 -27.16 8.44 -7.67
N LYS A 41 -27.01 8.84 -6.37
CA LYS A 41 -27.72 9.98 -5.77
C LYS A 41 -26.98 11.29 -6.08
N ALA A 42 -25.69 11.34 -5.81
CA ALA A 42 -24.87 12.52 -6.05
C ALA A 42 -24.56 12.75 -7.52
N ARG A 43 -24.74 11.75 -8.38
CA ARG A 43 -24.39 11.74 -9.81
C ARG A 43 -22.92 12.06 -10.09
N LYS A 44 -22.03 11.82 -9.10
CA LYS A 44 -20.60 12.07 -9.19
C LYS A 44 -19.84 10.77 -9.43
N GLU A 45 -18.79 10.87 -10.22
CA GLU A 45 -17.82 9.77 -10.34
C GLU A 45 -16.90 9.73 -9.13
N ILE A 46 -16.58 8.50 -8.72
CA ILE A 46 -15.71 8.22 -7.58
C ILE A 46 -14.43 7.62 -8.16
N PRO A 47 -13.26 8.20 -7.89
CA PRO A 47 -11.99 7.62 -8.27
C PRO A 47 -11.87 6.19 -7.72
N CYS A 48 -11.55 5.24 -8.57
CA CYS A 48 -11.39 3.86 -8.17
C CYS A 48 -10.22 3.21 -8.92
N GLN A 49 -9.73 2.13 -8.36
CA GLN A 49 -8.63 1.35 -8.91
C GLN A 49 -9.09 -0.07 -9.19
N VAL A 50 -8.70 -0.58 -10.36
CA VAL A 50 -9.03 -1.93 -10.80
C VAL A 50 -7.79 -2.79 -10.71
N THR A 51 -7.93 -3.97 -10.12
CA THR A 51 -6.88 -5.00 -10.10
C THR A 51 -7.46 -6.34 -10.54
N PRO A 52 -6.68 -7.18 -11.23
CA PRO A 52 -7.12 -8.53 -11.55
C PRO A 52 -7.42 -9.35 -10.28
N SER A 53 -8.47 -10.15 -10.31
CA SER A 53 -8.77 -11.15 -9.28
C SER A 53 -8.96 -12.52 -9.91
N GLY A 54 -8.91 -13.58 -9.10
CA GLY A 54 -9.10 -14.97 -9.61
C GLY A 54 -10.47 -15.22 -10.23
N LYS A 55 -11.47 -14.37 -9.95
CA LYS A 55 -12.86 -14.51 -10.40
C LYS A 55 -13.34 -13.34 -11.28
N GLY A 56 -12.44 -12.48 -11.73
CA GLY A 56 -12.77 -11.28 -12.50
C GLY A 56 -11.82 -10.13 -12.20
N ILE A 57 -12.35 -9.05 -11.67
CA ILE A 57 -11.57 -7.89 -11.22
C ILE A 57 -12.03 -7.44 -9.85
N THR A 58 -11.09 -6.90 -9.07
CA THR A 58 -11.41 -6.18 -7.82
C THR A 58 -11.40 -4.69 -8.12
N VAL A 59 -12.46 -4.00 -7.70
CA VAL A 59 -12.58 -2.54 -7.75
C VAL A 59 -12.41 -2.00 -6.34
N THR A 60 -11.44 -1.11 -6.14
CA THR A 60 -11.14 -0.47 -4.86
C THR A 60 -11.32 1.04 -4.97
N TRP A 61 -11.93 1.66 -3.96
CA TRP A 61 -12.10 3.11 -3.85
C TRP A 61 -12.02 3.55 -2.40
N LEU A 62 -11.97 4.87 -2.17
CA LEU A 62 -12.05 5.45 -0.83
C LEU A 62 -13.48 5.95 -0.59
N ALA A 63 -14.15 5.38 0.39
CA ALA A 63 -15.41 5.93 0.90
C ALA A 63 -15.09 7.15 1.76
N THR A 64 -15.64 8.30 1.39
CA THR A 64 -15.35 9.57 2.06
C THR A 64 -16.64 10.28 2.45
N GLY A 65 -16.66 10.88 3.65
CA GLY A 65 -17.76 11.72 4.11
C GLY A 65 -19.08 10.99 4.36
N LEU A 66 -19.06 9.68 4.52
CA LEU A 66 -20.26 8.89 4.83
C LEU A 66 -20.48 8.84 6.34
N LYS A 67 -21.70 9.16 6.77
CA LYS A 67 -22.10 9.12 8.17
C LYS A 67 -22.53 7.71 8.62
N ALA A 68 -22.44 7.44 9.91
CA ALA A 68 -22.96 6.22 10.52
C ALA A 68 -24.41 5.94 10.09
N GLY A 69 -24.72 4.68 9.78
CA GLY A 69 -26.05 4.24 9.35
C GLY A 69 -26.44 4.66 7.94
N GLN A 70 -25.56 5.33 7.17
CA GLN A 70 -25.86 5.69 5.80
C GLN A 70 -25.69 4.51 4.84
N THR A 71 -26.51 4.54 3.79
CA THR A 71 -26.40 3.64 2.65
C THR A 71 -26.05 4.45 1.40
N GLN A 72 -24.96 4.09 0.71
CA GLN A 72 -24.56 4.66 -0.56
C GLN A 72 -24.84 3.68 -1.70
N LYS A 73 -25.55 4.12 -2.74
CA LYS A 73 -25.83 3.33 -3.94
C LYS A 73 -24.92 3.76 -5.09
N LEU A 74 -24.19 2.80 -5.64
CA LEU A 74 -23.22 3.02 -6.70
C LEU A 74 -23.55 2.19 -7.93
N THR A 75 -23.05 2.63 -9.08
CA THR A 75 -22.98 1.83 -10.30
C THR A 75 -21.53 1.72 -10.75
N ALA A 76 -21.11 0.51 -11.12
CA ALA A 76 -19.80 0.21 -11.69
C ALA A 76 -19.99 -0.14 -13.17
N LYS A 77 -19.46 0.68 -14.08
CA LYS A 77 -19.52 0.46 -15.53
C LYS A 77 -18.12 0.14 -16.05
N PRO A 78 -17.92 -1.03 -16.70
CA PRO A 78 -16.62 -1.39 -17.26
C PRO A 78 -16.22 -0.47 -18.40
N VAL A 79 -14.94 -0.17 -18.50
CA VAL A 79 -14.33 0.62 -19.59
C VAL A 79 -13.02 -0.03 -20.04
N ALA A 80 -12.63 0.27 -21.29
CA ALA A 80 -11.46 -0.32 -21.92
C ALA A 80 -10.12 0.26 -21.41
N GLN A 81 -10.14 1.44 -20.78
CA GLN A 81 -8.95 2.13 -20.29
C GLN A 81 -9.01 2.31 -18.77
N PRO A 82 -7.86 2.29 -18.07
CA PRO A 82 -7.80 2.70 -16.68
C PRO A 82 -8.35 4.11 -16.48
N GLN A 83 -8.92 4.37 -15.32
CA GLN A 83 -9.50 5.66 -14.97
C GLN A 83 -8.68 6.36 -13.88
N GLY A 84 -8.54 7.67 -14.02
CA GLY A 84 -7.83 8.52 -13.06
C GLY A 84 -6.31 8.55 -13.26
N THR A 85 -5.67 9.46 -12.54
CA THR A 85 -4.21 9.60 -12.45
C THR A 85 -3.71 8.99 -11.14
N ASP A 86 -2.51 8.45 -11.16
CA ASP A 86 -1.89 7.87 -9.98
C ASP A 86 -1.70 8.93 -8.88
N LYS A 87 -2.26 8.68 -7.72
CA LYS A 87 -2.12 9.50 -6.52
C LYS A 87 -1.14 8.89 -5.53
N VAL A 88 -0.96 7.58 -5.62
CA VAL A 88 0.12 6.86 -4.95
C VAL A 88 1.08 6.38 -6.01
N VAL A 89 2.29 6.92 -5.99
CA VAL A 89 3.35 6.58 -6.96
C VAL A 89 4.38 5.71 -6.26
N VAL A 90 4.74 4.60 -6.91
CA VAL A 90 5.75 3.64 -6.48
C VAL A 90 6.85 3.67 -7.53
N GLU A 91 8.00 4.21 -7.21
CA GLU A 91 9.12 4.44 -8.11
C GLU A 91 10.37 3.67 -7.66
N ASP A 92 10.86 2.78 -8.51
CA ASP A 92 12.08 2.02 -8.24
C ASP A 92 13.32 2.83 -8.65
N LYS A 93 14.29 2.90 -7.75
CA LYS A 93 15.62 3.48 -7.94
C LYS A 93 16.68 2.41 -7.67
N PRO A 94 16.92 1.55 -8.64
CA PRO A 94 17.78 0.36 -8.45
C PRO A 94 19.24 0.73 -8.15
N GLU A 95 19.73 1.88 -8.62
CA GLU A 95 21.06 2.40 -8.32
C GLU A 95 21.28 2.68 -6.84
N ASP A 96 20.20 3.12 -6.14
CA ASP A 96 20.18 3.38 -4.70
C ASP A 96 19.68 2.18 -3.89
N ALA A 97 19.19 1.14 -4.56
CA ALA A 97 18.50 -0.03 -3.98
C ALA A 97 17.30 0.37 -3.10
N VAL A 98 16.47 1.28 -3.63
CA VAL A 98 15.31 1.87 -2.94
C VAL A 98 14.10 1.91 -3.86
N VAL A 99 12.91 1.70 -3.30
CA VAL A 99 11.63 2.01 -3.95
C VAL A 99 10.97 3.13 -3.20
N ASP A 100 10.92 4.31 -3.80
CA ASP A 100 10.22 5.47 -3.23
C ASP A 100 8.71 5.32 -3.37
N VAL A 101 8.00 5.76 -2.35
CA VAL A 101 6.53 5.85 -2.36
C VAL A 101 6.13 7.28 -2.03
N SER A 102 5.37 7.89 -2.93
CA SER A 102 4.77 9.20 -2.71
C SER A 102 3.24 9.12 -2.74
N VAL A 103 2.59 10.00 -1.98
CA VAL A 103 1.14 10.15 -1.93
C VAL A 103 0.76 11.58 -2.25
N LEU A 104 -0.06 11.79 -3.27
CA LEU A 104 -0.46 13.13 -3.75
C LEU A 104 0.75 14.04 -4.06
N GLY A 105 1.82 13.46 -4.63
CA GLY A 105 3.05 14.16 -4.97
C GLY A 105 3.99 14.45 -3.81
N LYS A 106 3.67 14.02 -2.59
CA LYS A 106 4.52 14.18 -1.41
C LYS A 106 5.17 12.85 -1.02
N PRO A 107 6.44 12.86 -0.57
CA PRO A 107 7.07 11.67 -0.03
C PRO A 107 6.23 11.06 1.11
N PHE A 108 6.14 9.74 1.14
CA PHE A 108 5.48 9.00 2.22
C PHE A 108 6.43 8.04 2.90
N THR A 109 7.09 7.18 2.13
CA THR A 109 8.08 6.23 2.64
C THR A 109 8.97 5.73 1.51
N ALA A 110 10.05 5.04 1.86
CA ALA A 110 10.88 4.32 0.91
C ALA A 110 11.12 2.88 1.40
N TYR A 111 10.99 1.90 0.50
CA TYR A 111 11.39 0.53 0.75
C TYR A 111 12.87 0.37 0.41
N ASN A 112 13.69 0.22 1.44
CA ASN A 112 15.14 0.07 1.36
C ASN A 112 15.47 -1.42 1.28
N TYR A 113 16.08 -1.87 0.17
CA TYR A 113 16.36 -3.28 -0.09
C TYR A 113 17.85 -3.57 -0.40
N GLY A 114 18.71 -2.59 -0.14
CA GLY A 114 20.16 -2.73 -0.34
C GLY A 114 20.79 -3.85 0.49
N HIS A 115 21.76 -4.53 -0.11
CA HIS A 115 22.46 -5.65 0.54
C HIS A 115 23.47 -5.21 1.62
N ASN A 116 23.68 -3.92 1.80
CA ASN A 116 24.40 -3.36 2.93
C ASN A 116 23.62 -3.42 4.25
N TRP A 117 22.30 -3.63 4.17
CA TRP A 117 21.42 -3.82 5.33
C TRP A 117 21.21 -5.29 5.62
N VAL A 118 21.04 -5.62 6.90
CA VAL A 118 20.75 -7.00 7.34
C VAL A 118 19.44 -7.51 6.77
N ARG A 119 18.47 -6.61 6.61
CA ARG A 119 17.15 -6.90 6.05
C ARG A 119 16.53 -5.67 5.41
N PRO A 120 15.58 -5.86 4.49
CA PRO A 120 14.81 -4.74 3.96
C PRO A 120 13.90 -4.09 5.02
N PHE A 121 13.62 -2.80 4.86
CA PHE A 121 12.77 -2.01 5.76
C PHE A 121 12.15 -0.82 5.03
N LEU A 122 11.11 -0.22 5.65
CA LEU A 122 10.51 1.03 5.19
C LEU A 122 11.02 2.19 6.06
N TYR A 123 11.61 3.22 5.42
CA TYR A 123 12.10 4.42 6.09
C TYR A 123 12.35 5.55 5.06
N PRO A 124 12.07 6.83 5.42
CA PRO A 124 11.28 7.26 6.57
C PRO A 124 9.82 6.83 6.43
N VAL A 125 9.00 6.96 7.48
CA VAL A 125 7.54 6.88 7.38
C VAL A 125 6.97 8.21 7.81
N LEU A 126 6.33 8.91 6.87
CA LEU A 126 5.79 10.26 7.07
C LEU A 126 4.27 10.20 7.24
N GLY A 127 3.79 10.76 8.33
CA GLY A 127 2.37 10.94 8.61
C GLY A 127 1.80 12.23 8.02
N PRO A 128 0.55 12.57 8.35
CA PRO A 128 -0.06 13.84 7.97
C PRO A 128 0.77 15.04 8.43
N GLY A 129 0.91 16.05 7.56
CA GLY A 129 1.73 17.22 7.84
C GLY A 129 3.23 16.98 7.70
N ASP A 130 3.62 15.92 6.99
CA ASP A 130 5.00 15.53 6.74
C ASP A 130 5.79 15.20 8.04
N VAL A 131 5.06 14.84 9.11
CA VAL A 131 5.66 14.47 10.40
C VAL A 131 6.17 13.04 10.32
N GLN A 132 7.46 12.83 10.59
CA GLN A 132 8.04 11.50 10.67
C GLN A 132 7.53 10.77 11.90
N VAL A 133 6.95 9.58 11.70
CA VAL A 133 6.32 8.77 12.76
C VAL A 133 7.19 7.59 13.23
N THR A 134 8.33 7.38 12.58
CA THR A 134 9.32 6.38 12.97
C THR A 134 10.65 7.06 13.30
N ARG A 135 11.42 6.46 14.20
CA ARG A 135 12.73 7.01 14.60
C ARG A 135 13.76 6.91 13.47
N ASN A 136 14.82 7.71 13.58
CA ASN A 136 15.91 7.76 12.60
C ASN A 136 16.98 6.71 12.87
N TRP A 137 17.36 6.56 14.15
CA TRP A 137 18.38 5.61 14.55
C TRP A 137 17.91 4.14 14.31
N PRO A 138 18.79 3.27 13.79
CA PRO A 138 20.20 3.45 13.42
C PRO A 138 20.41 3.81 11.94
N ILE A 139 19.36 4.12 11.18
CA ILE A 139 19.41 4.36 9.74
C ILE A 139 20.10 5.71 9.47
N SER A 140 19.80 6.70 10.29
CA SER A 140 20.38 8.03 10.25
C SER A 140 20.63 8.54 11.66
N ASP A 141 21.69 9.31 11.84
CA ASP A 141 22.13 9.88 13.11
C ASP A 141 22.05 11.43 13.13
N HIS A 142 21.15 11.99 12.33
CA HIS A 142 21.05 13.44 12.20
C HIS A 142 20.18 14.10 13.27
N VAL A 143 19.38 13.33 14.01
CA VAL A 143 18.53 13.87 15.08
C VAL A 143 19.29 13.86 16.39
N LYS A 144 19.53 15.05 16.92
CA LYS A 144 20.18 15.24 18.20
C LYS A 144 19.28 14.69 19.32
N ASP A 145 19.92 14.06 20.31
CA ASP A 145 19.27 13.52 21.52
C ASP A 145 18.25 12.37 21.25
N GLU A 146 18.24 11.79 20.05
CA GLU A 146 17.51 10.56 19.80
C GLU A 146 18.21 9.38 20.48
N GLU A 147 17.46 8.52 21.15
CA GLU A 147 18.00 7.35 21.85
C GLU A 147 18.64 6.36 20.87
N LYS A 148 19.88 5.93 21.16
CA LYS A 148 20.68 5.05 20.29
C LYS A 148 20.73 3.62 20.82
N ASP A 149 19.60 3.12 21.26
CA ASP A 149 19.39 1.73 21.65
C ASP A 149 18.96 0.86 20.44
N HIS A 150 18.81 -0.43 20.62
CA HIS A 150 18.20 -1.39 19.69
C HIS A 150 18.58 -1.16 18.21
N PRO A 151 19.85 -1.34 17.80
CA PRO A 151 20.31 -1.03 16.43
C PRO A 151 19.63 -1.90 15.35
N HIS A 152 18.93 -2.97 15.75
CA HIS A 152 18.13 -3.80 14.85
C HIS A 152 16.73 -3.23 14.56
N HIS A 153 16.26 -2.21 15.29
CA HIS A 153 14.96 -1.57 15.05
C HIS A 153 15.05 -0.52 13.94
N LYS A 154 14.87 -0.95 12.70
CA LYS A 154 14.95 -0.08 11.51
C LYS A 154 13.58 0.35 11.02
N SER A 155 12.94 1.30 11.71
CA SER A 155 11.64 1.86 11.30
C SER A 155 10.56 0.76 11.16
N ILE A 156 9.99 0.50 9.97
CA ILE A 156 9.08 -0.64 9.75
C ILE A 156 9.84 -1.75 9.03
N TRP A 157 9.96 -2.89 9.67
CA TRP A 157 10.71 -4.05 9.21
C TRP A 157 10.03 -5.35 9.63
N VAL A 158 10.34 -6.43 8.97
CA VAL A 158 9.82 -7.76 9.30
C VAL A 158 10.95 -8.61 9.83
N ALA A 159 10.79 -9.14 11.03
CA ALA A 159 11.75 -10.02 11.66
C ALA A 159 11.08 -11.10 12.49
N TYR A 160 11.81 -12.17 12.72
CA TYR A 160 11.38 -13.27 13.57
C TYR A 160 12.63 -13.88 14.19
N GLY A 161 12.64 -14.05 15.52
CA GLY A 161 13.71 -14.75 16.20
C GLY A 161 13.72 -16.25 15.84
N GLU A 162 14.76 -16.94 16.09
CA GLU A 162 14.94 -18.40 15.98
C GLU A 162 14.19 -19.08 14.82
N CYS A 163 14.60 -18.80 13.58
CA CYS A 163 14.01 -19.39 12.39
C CYS A 163 14.66 -20.73 12.03
N GLY A 164 13.82 -21.70 11.64
CA GLY A 164 14.25 -22.99 11.12
C GLY A 164 14.91 -23.91 12.14
N SER A 165 15.42 -25.05 11.68
CA SER A 165 16.05 -26.07 12.51
C SER A 165 17.39 -25.60 13.11
N GLY A 166 18.07 -24.66 12.44
CA GLY A 166 19.31 -24.06 12.90
C GLY A 166 19.17 -22.95 13.92
N LYS A 167 17.93 -22.58 14.29
CA LYS A 167 17.62 -21.49 15.21
C LYS A 167 18.32 -20.18 14.85
N VAL A 168 18.32 -19.83 13.56
CA VAL A 168 18.92 -18.59 13.08
C VAL A 168 18.08 -17.41 13.57
N ASP A 169 18.71 -16.50 14.31
CA ASP A 169 18.04 -15.29 14.77
C ASP A 169 17.96 -14.26 13.67
N ASN A 170 16.73 -13.99 13.20
CA ASN A 170 16.44 -12.91 12.24
C ASN A 170 15.85 -11.66 12.92
N TRP A 171 15.87 -11.59 14.24
CA TRP A 171 15.42 -10.42 14.99
C TRP A 171 16.59 -9.49 15.34
N ALA A 172 17.50 -9.95 16.16
CA ALA A 172 18.67 -9.19 16.56
C ALA A 172 19.71 -9.07 15.42
N GLU A 173 20.68 -8.18 15.58
CA GLU A 173 21.83 -8.02 14.69
C GLU A 173 23.14 -8.28 15.47
N GLU A 174 23.09 -9.23 16.39
CA GLU A 174 24.22 -9.72 17.16
C GLU A 174 25.09 -10.68 16.32
N PRO A 175 26.33 -10.93 16.68
CA PRO A 175 27.18 -11.87 15.96
C PRO A 175 26.49 -13.24 15.76
N GLY A 176 26.45 -13.70 14.50
CA GLY A 176 25.77 -14.94 14.14
C GLY A 176 24.29 -14.80 13.74
N HIS A 177 23.77 -13.57 13.69
CA HIS A 177 22.40 -13.31 13.23
C HIS A 177 22.15 -13.77 11.79
N GLY A 178 20.86 -13.94 11.47
CA GLY A 178 20.39 -14.24 10.11
C GLY A 178 20.36 -12.99 9.22
N TRP A 179 20.30 -13.25 7.92
CA TRP A 179 20.17 -12.23 6.89
C TRP A 179 18.90 -12.46 6.09
N GLN A 180 18.14 -11.38 5.84
CA GLN A 180 17.04 -11.40 4.89
C GLN A 180 17.45 -10.57 3.68
N ARG A 181 17.67 -11.26 2.56
CA ARG A 181 18.15 -10.63 1.34
C ARG A 181 17.04 -10.44 0.33
N HIS A 182 16.94 -9.23 -0.18
CA HIS A 182 16.04 -9.00 -1.30
C HIS A 182 16.44 -9.85 -2.52
N VAL A 183 15.48 -10.62 -3.03
CA VAL A 183 15.66 -11.51 -4.18
C VAL A 183 15.07 -10.87 -5.44
N GLY A 184 13.97 -10.14 -5.30
CA GLY A 184 13.32 -9.48 -6.42
C GLY A 184 11.90 -9.02 -6.09
N PHE A 185 11.32 -8.25 -7.00
CA PHE A 185 9.95 -7.79 -6.90
C PHE A 185 9.02 -8.69 -7.70
N MET A 186 7.96 -9.16 -7.07
CA MET A 186 6.84 -9.83 -7.74
C MET A 186 5.85 -8.82 -8.31
N LYS A 187 5.72 -7.66 -7.65
CA LYS A 187 4.83 -6.58 -8.09
C LYS A 187 5.29 -5.22 -7.55
N ARG A 188 5.24 -4.23 -8.41
CA ARG A 188 5.29 -2.81 -8.07
C ARG A 188 4.20 -2.13 -8.87
N MET A 189 3.35 -1.38 -8.20
CA MET A 189 2.18 -0.78 -8.83
C MET A 189 1.87 0.56 -8.18
N SER A 190 1.78 1.58 -9.00
CA SER A 190 1.18 2.87 -8.66
C SER A 190 -0.33 2.82 -8.90
N GLY A 191 -1.07 3.78 -8.36
CA GLY A 191 -2.48 3.86 -8.67
C GLY A 191 -3.23 5.06 -8.06
N PRO A 192 -4.45 5.29 -8.53
CA PRO A 192 -5.27 6.42 -8.09
C PRO A 192 -5.79 6.28 -6.65
N VAL A 193 -5.75 5.07 -6.06
CA VAL A 193 -6.27 4.78 -4.73
C VAL A 193 -5.20 4.24 -3.81
N PHE A 194 -4.37 3.31 -4.29
CA PHE A 194 -3.28 2.72 -3.51
C PHE A 194 -2.09 2.33 -4.40
N GLY A 195 -0.91 2.29 -3.79
CA GLY A 195 0.27 1.64 -4.36
C GLY A 195 0.49 0.27 -3.75
N GLN A 196 1.25 -0.59 -4.43
CA GLN A 196 1.59 -1.92 -3.94
C GLN A 196 3.03 -2.29 -4.26
N ILE A 197 3.73 -2.79 -3.26
CA ILE A 197 5.04 -3.43 -3.40
C ILE A 197 4.88 -4.87 -2.88
N VAL A 198 5.23 -5.84 -3.70
CA VAL A 198 5.34 -7.26 -3.31
C VAL A 198 6.75 -7.69 -3.62
N ALA A 199 7.53 -7.90 -2.58
CA ALA A 199 8.92 -8.31 -2.66
C ALA A 199 9.07 -9.76 -2.18
N LYS A 200 10.08 -10.44 -2.73
CA LYS A 200 10.60 -11.71 -2.23
C LYS A 200 11.95 -11.43 -1.59
N ASN A 201 12.08 -11.83 -0.34
CA ASN A 201 13.28 -11.71 0.46
C ASN A 201 13.75 -13.09 0.91
#